data_22aa19d644e0b48378b98f8639ff46b1
#
_entry.id   22aa19d644e0b48378b98f8639ff46b1
#
_cell.length_a   1.000
_cell.length_b   1.000
_cell.length_c   1.000
_cell.angle_alpha   90.00
_cell.angle_beta   90.00
_cell.angle_gamma   90.00
#
_symmetry.space_group_name_H-M   'P 1'
#
loop_
_entity.id
_entity.type
_entity.pdbx_description
1 polymer ?
#
loop_
_entity_poly.entity_id
_entity_poly.type
_entity_poly.pdbx_seq_one_letter_code
_entity_poly.pdbx_strand_id
1 'polypeptide(L)'
;MEKAKGIDVSHWQGRIDFDKMKSQGYSFVMINAGYGKYIGQKDENFEKNYAAARKAGLNIGTYWYSYALTEADALAEAKTFLEAVKGKKFEYPLAFDIEDASQSELPNAAINKIIEAFCDYLESNGYYAAVYSYANFFKRKVSDSVKNRYDIWVAHFDVAKPAISNYGMWQYTSKGTVNGVSDRCDCNYAYKDYPAIMKKKCLNLYPSNAKNLDTTGYKKGDKGNGVLALKYLLMLAKKKSMHNINLDKNDIFGAGTQKAVNNILKNHGYSQNGTAGKKFIDLLGNELL
;
A
#
# COMPACT_ATOMS: atom_id res chain seq x y z
N MET A 1 -5.89 -4.06 -23.08
CA MET A 1 -6.84 -4.72 -22.14
C MET A 1 -8.04 -3.81 -21.97
N GLU A 2 -9.22 -4.38 -21.91
CA GLU A 2 -10.42 -3.65 -21.54
C GLU A 2 -10.31 -3.20 -20.07
N LYS A 3 -10.72 -1.96 -19.76
CA LYS A 3 -10.64 -1.42 -18.40
C LYS A 3 -11.67 -2.13 -17.51
N ALA A 4 -11.23 -2.58 -16.34
CA ALA A 4 -12.13 -3.16 -15.34
C ALA A 4 -12.91 -2.05 -14.61
N LYS A 5 -14.19 -2.30 -14.27
CA LYS A 5 -15.02 -1.40 -13.47
C LYS A 5 -15.03 -1.83 -12.01
N GLY A 6 -14.94 -0.88 -11.11
CA GLY A 6 -15.05 -1.09 -9.67
C GLY A 6 -15.64 0.11 -8.95
N ILE A 7 -15.84 -0.05 -7.67
CA ILE A 7 -16.21 1.03 -6.74
C ILE A 7 -15.22 1.06 -5.58
N ASP A 8 -15.17 2.17 -4.86
CA ASP A 8 -14.59 2.16 -3.53
C ASP A 8 -15.64 2.52 -2.49
N VAL A 9 -15.47 1.94 -1.29
CA VAL A 9 -16.48 1.97 -0.23
C VAL A 9 -15.85 2.01 1.16
N SER A 10 -16.60 2.56 2.11
CA SER A 10 -16.30 2.60 3.53
C SER A 10 -17.56 2.31 4.35
N HIS A 11 -17.55 2.63 5.64
CA HIS A 11 -18.75 2.61 6.48
C HIS A 11 -19.87 3.53 5.98
N TRP A 12 -19.53 4.59 5.23
CA TRP A 12 -20.50 5.56 4.72
C TRP A 12 -21.55 4.96 3.78
N GLN A 13 -21.22 3.91 3.01
CA GLN A 13 -22.15 3.24 2.12
C GLN A 13 -23.07 2.24 2.82
N GLY A 14 -22.90 2.04 4.14
CA GLY A 14 -23.75 1.16 4.95
C GLY A 14 -23.75 -0.29 4.45
N ARG A 15 -24.93 -0.86 4.26
CA ARG A 15 -25.07 -2.25 3.75
C ARG A 15 -25.05 -2.27 2.23
N ILE A 16 -24.14 -3.07 1.66
CA ILE A 16 -23.95 -3.20 0.21
C ILE A 16 -24.35 -4.62 -0.23
N ASP A 17 -25.10 -4.70 -1.33
CA ASP A 17 -25.40 -5.94 -2.06
C ASP A 17 -24.40 -6.11 -3.21
N PHE A 18 -23.28 -6.75 -2.94
CA PHE A 18 -22.20 -6.95 -3.91
C PHE A 18 -22.59 -7.89 -5.06
N ASP A 19 -23.58 -8.79 -4.88
CA ASP A 19 -24.07 -9.64 -5.97
C ASP A 19 -24.80 -8.78 -7.03
N LYS A 20 -25.65 -7.85 -6.60
CA LYS A 20 -26.28 -6.87 -7.50
C LYS A 20 -25.26 -5.97 -8.19
N MET A 21 -24.27 -5.49 -7.47
CA MET A 21 -23.18 -4.71 -8.04
C MET A 21 -22.46 -5.49 -9.14
N LYS A 22 -22.07 -6.74 -8.87
CA LYS A 22 -21.38 -7.60 -9.82
C LYS A 22 -22.19 -7.87 -11.07
N SER A 23 -23.53 -8.07 -10.96
CA SER A 23 -24.42 -8.29 -12.09
C SER A 23 -24.45 -7.16 -13.10
N GLN A 24 -24.01 -5.94 -12.75
CA GLN A 24 -23.86 -4.77 -13.61
C GLN A 24 -22.47 -4.65 -14.26
N GLY A 25 -21.62 -5.69 -14.14
CA GLY A 25 -20.30 -5.73 -14.75
C GLY A 25 -19.19 -5.09 -13.91
N TYR A 26 -19.46 -4.75 -12.64
CA TYR A 26 -18.39 -4.38 -11.71
C TYR A 26 -17.62 -5.62 -11.28
N SER A 27 -16.31 -5.58 -11.33
CA SER A 27 -15.44 -6.75 -11.11
C SER A 27 -14.52 -6.60 -9.89
N PHE A 28 -14.38 -5.41 -9.33
CA PHE A 28 -13.56 -5.17 -8.15
C PHE A 28 -14.16 -4.13 -7.21
N VAL A 29 -13.69 -4.15 -5.98
CA VAL A 29 -13.98 -3.16 -4.95
C VAL A 29 -12.70 -2.79 -4.18
N MET A 30 -12.51 -1.50 -3.92
CA MET A 30 -11.53 -0.99 -2.97
C MET A 30 -12.26 -0.69 -1.66
N ILE A 31 -11.85 -1.31 -0.55
CA ILE A 31 -12.56 -1.21 0.74
C ILE A 31 -11.71 -0.40 1.70
N ASN A 32 -12.28 0.63 2.33
CA ASN A 32 -11.61 1.33 3.42
C ASN A 32 -11.32 0.35 4.56
N ALA A 33 -10.06 0.27 5.00
CA ALA A 33 -9.70 -0.54 6.16
C ALA A 33 -9.65 0.29 7.44
N GLY A 34 -9.60 1.62 7.32
CA GLY A 34 -9.53 2.53 8.45
C GLY A 34 -8.69 3.77 8.15
N TYR A 35 -8.22 4.43 9.20
CA TYR A 35 -7.47 5.67 9.11
C TYR A 35 -6.52 5.85 10.31
N GLY A 36 -5.52 6.72 10.17
CA GLY A 36 -4.65 7.13 11.26
C GLY A 36 -3.76 6.02 11.83
N LYS A 37 -3.24 6.19 13.03
CA LYS A 37 -2.18 5.35 13.59
C LYS A 37 -2.59 4.40 14.72
N TYR A 38 -3.87 4.28 15.00
CA TYR A 38 -4.39 3.42 16.08
C TYR A 38 -5.31 2.34 15.55
N ILE A 39 -5.19 1.11 16.05
CA ILE A 39 -6.02 -0.01 15.58
C ILE A 39 -7.53 0.20 15.83
N GLY A 40 -7.89 0.99 16.83
CA GLY A 40 -9.27 1.39 17.06
C GLY A 40 -9.88 2.29 15.98
N GLN A 41 -9.08 2.76 15.03
CA GLN A 41 -9.52 3.55 13.87
C GLN A 41 -9.80 2.69 12.62
N LYS A 42 -9.85 1.37 12.79
CA LYS A 42 -10.32 0.44 11.75
C LYS A 42 -11.76 0.77 11.36
N ASP A 43 -12.07 0.75 10.05
CA ASP A 43 -13.43 0.98 9.55
C ASP A 43 -14.38 -0.11 10.10
N GLU A 44 -15.49 0.29 10.69
CA GLU A 44 -16.45 -0.60 11.36
C GLU A 44 -17.12 -1.60 10.41
N ASN A 45 -17.22 -1.28 9.13
CA ASN A 45 -17.79 -2.13 8.11
C ASN A 45 -16.74 -2.92 7.30
N PHE A 46 -15.44 -2.72 7.56
CA PHE A 46 -14.38 -3.37 6.79
C PHE A 46 -14.54 -4.89 6.73
N GLU A 47 -14.73 -5.54 7.88
CA GLU A 47 -14.87 -7.01 7.95
C GLU A 47 -16.09 -7.51 7.20
N LYS A 48 -17.22 -6.82 7.36
CA LYS A 48 -18.49 -7.17 6.70
C LYS A 48 -18.37 -6.98 5.19
N ASN A 49 -17.83 -5.84 4.74
CA ASN A 49 -17.63 -5.53 3.34
C ASN A 49 -16.67 -6.51 2.68
N TYR A 50 -15.53 -6.83 3.35
CA TYR A 50 -14.58 -7.82 2.86
C TYR A 50 -15.21 -9.20 2.68
N ALA A 51 -15.92 -9.69 3.70
CA ALA A 51 -16.57 -11.00 3.65
C ALA A 51 -17.65 -11.06 2.58
N ALA A 52 -18.49 -10.04 2.46
CA ALA A 52 -19.56 -9.97 1.48
C ALA A 52 -19.03 -9.85 0.03
N ALA A 53 -18.03 -9.01 -0.22
CA ALA A 53 -17.39 -8.88 -1.52
C ALA A 53 -16.68 -10.18 -1.93
N ARG A 54 -16.02 -10.84 -0.98
CA ARG A 54 -15.38 -12.15 -1.20
C ARG A 54 -16.40 -13.22 -1.56
N LYS A 55 -17.54 -13.28 -0.86
CA LYS A 55 -18.66 -14.20 -1.15
C LYS A 55 -19.24 -13.98 -2.55
N ALA A 56 -19.41 -12.71 -2.97
CA ALA A 56 -19.84 -12.35 -4.32
C ALA A 56 -18.80 -12.68 -5.41
N GLY A 57 -17.56 -13.04 -5.02
CA GLY A 57 -16.48 -13.37 -5.94
C GLY A 57 -15.95 -12.14 -6.68
N LEU A 58 -15.93 -10.98 -6.02
CA LEU A 58 -15.26 -9.78 -6.50
C LEU A 58 -13.77 -9.83 -6.19
N ASN A 59 -12.98 -9.17 -7.02
CA ASN A 59 -11.60 -8.87 -6.68
C ASN A 59 -11.57 -7.73 -5.65
N ILE A 60 -10.74 -7.84 -4.64
CA ILE A 60 -10.71 -6.88 -3.52
C ILE A 60 -9.35 -6.21 -3.44
N GLY A 61 -9.35 -4.89 -3.33
CA GLY A 61 -8.26 -4.09 -2.81
C GLY A 61 -8.70 -3.36 -1.55
N THR A 62 -7.80 -2.61 -0.97
CA THR A 62 -8.11 -1.88 0.26
C THR A 62 -7.28 -0.60 0.35
N TYR A 63 -7.75 0.38 1.14
CA TYR A 63 -7.05 1.62 1.33
C TYR A 63 -7.09 2.08 2.79
N TRP A 64 -6.16 2.94 3.15
CA TRP A 64 -5.99 3.52 4.47
C TRP A 64 -5.92 5.03 4.36
N TYR A 65 -6.87 5.74 4.98
CA TYR A 65 -6.88 7.19 4.99
C TYR A 65 -5.83 7.72 5.96
N SER A 66 -4.97 8.60 5.48
CA SER A 66 -3.79 9.06 6.21
C SER A 66 -3.97 10.44 6.80
N TYR A 67 -3.51 10.58 8.04
CA TYR A 67 -3.25 11.86 8.70
C TYR A 67 -1.76 12.10 8.96
N ALA A 68 -0.87 11.32 8.36
CA ALA A 68 0.56 11.40 8.61
C ALA A 68 1.13 12.75 8.18
N LEU A 69 1.84 13.41 9.08
CA LEU A 69 2.57 14.65 8.83
C LEU A 69 4.09 14.45 8.84
N THR A 70 4.55 13.27 9.23
CA THR A 70 5.96 12.87 9.29
C THR A 70 6.19 11.46 8.73
N GLU A 71 7.44 11.13 8.41
CA GLU A 71 7.84 9.76 8.05
C GLU A 71 7.48 8.75 9.15
N ALA A 72 7.62 9.14 10.43
CA ALA A 72 7.28 8.29 11.57
C ALA A 72 5.77 8.05 11.69
N ASP A 73 4.94 9.08 11.50
CA ASP A 73 3.48 8.90 11.47
C ASP A 73 3.08 7.94 10.35
N ALA A 74 3.64 8.11 9.15
CA ALA A 74 3.36 7.25 7.99
C ALA A 74 3.72 5.77 8.27
N LEU A 75 4.85 5.52 8.92
CA LEU A 75 5.25 4.18 9.36
C LEU A 75 4.29 3.61 10.41
N ALA A 76 3.84 4.42 11.36
CA ALA A 76 2.87 4.01 12.38
C ALA A 76 1.53 3.61 11.72
N GLU A 77 1.04 4.44 10.79
CA GLU A 77 -0.18 4.16 10.03
C GLU A 77 -0.04 2.91 9.17
N ALA A 78 1.09 2.73 8.46
CA ALA A 78 1.34 1.54 7.65
C ALA A 78 1.34 0.24 8.50
N LYS A 79 1.91 0.28 9.71
CA LYS A 79 1.86 -0.85 10.66
C LYS A 79 0.45 -1.15 11.11
N THR A 80 -0.32 -0.12 11.46
CA THR A 80 -1.72 -0.25 11.87
C THR A 80 -2.56 -0.80 10.74
N PHE A 81 -2.34 -0.32 9.51
CA PHE A 81 -3.01 -0.86 8.32
C PHE A 81 -2.73 -2.35 8.13
N LEU A 82 -1.47 -2.78 8.20
CA LEU A 82 -1.14 -4.20 8.06
C LEU A 82 -1.72 -5.06 9.18
N GLU A 83 -1.82 -4.56 10.41
CA GLU A 83 -2.51 -5.26 11.49
C GLU A 83 -4.03 -5.36 11.22
N ALA A 84 -4.67 -4.29 10.73
CA ALA A 84 -6.09 -4.27 10.40
C ALA A 84 -6.48 -5.27 9.31
N VAL A 85 -5.57 -5.49 8.33
CA VAL A 85 -5.81 -6.40 7.18
C VAL A 85 -5.17 -7.78 7.33
N LYS A 86 -4.60 -8.09 8.50
CA LYS A 86 -3.86 -9.32 8.75
C LYS A 86 -4.64 -10.58 8.37
N GLY A 87 -3.98 -11.49 7.67
CA GLY A 87 -4.56 -12.76 7.23
C GLY A 87 -5.53 -12.66 6.04
N LYS A 88 -5.76 -11.48 5.48
CA LYS A 88 -6.64 -11.26 4.33
C LYS A 88 -5.86 -11.25 3.01
N LYS A 89 -6.49 -11.75 1.96
CA LYS A 89 -5.96 -11.81 0.60
C LYS A 89 -6.59 -10.72 -0.25
N PHE A 90 -5.77 -10.06 -1.07
CA PHE A 90 -6.22 -8.99 -1.96
C PHE A 90 -5.73 -9.22 -3.38
N GLU A 91 -6.61 -9.10 -4.37
CA GLU A 91 -6.30 -9.16 -5.79
C GLU A 91 -5.90 -7.79 -6.36
N TYR A 92 -6.19 -6.72 -5.63
CA TYR A 92 -5.88 -5.33 -5.94
C TYR A 92 -4.90 -4.74 -4.91
N PRO A 93 -4.32 -3.57 -5.17
CA PRO A 93 -3.35 -2.95 -4.28
C PRO A 93 -3.86 -2.67 -2.87
N LEU A 94 -2.92 -2.50 -1.94
CA LEU A 94 -3.11 -1.78 -0.70
C LEU A 94 -2.74 -0.32 -0.96
N ALA A 95 -3.71 0.59 -0.87
CA ALA A 95 -3.49 1.98 -1.23
C ALA A 95 -3.29 2.88 0.00
N PHE A 96 -2.27 3.73 -0.09
CA PHE A 96 -2.05 4.86 0.78
C PHE A 96 -2.87 6.04 0.28
N ASP A 97 -3.88 6.43 1.04
CA ASP A 97 -4.78 7.53 0.72
C ASP A 97 -4.27 8.80 1.39
N ILE A 98 -3.65 9.69 0.58
CA ILE A 98 -3.03 10.93 1.02
C ILE A 98 -3.75 12.13 0.38
N GLU A 99 -4.75 12.66 1.10
CA GLU A 99 -5.57 13.77 0.61
C GLU A 99 -6.03 14.75 1.70
N ASP A 100 -5.65 14.50 2.96
CA ASP A 100 -6.06 15.37 4.06
C ASP A 100 -5.53 16.80 3.89
N ALA A 101 -6.37 17.78 4.25
CA ALA A 101 -6.03 19.20 4.09
C ALA A 101 -4.73 19.58 4.79
N SER A 102 -4.45 18.99 5.97
CA SER A 102 -3.23 19.25 6.73
C SER A 102 -1.96 18.86 5.99
N GLN A 103 -2.04 17.84 5.13
CA GLN A 103 -0.92 17.39 4.29
C GLN A 103 -0.63 18.35 3.15
N SER A 104 -1.65 19.08 2.66
CA SER A 104 -1.48 20.04 1.58
C SER A 104 -0.55 21.20 1.92
N GLU A 105 -0.38 21.51 3.19
CA GLU A 105 0.51 22.57 3.68
C GLU A 105 1.98 22.13 3.78
N LEU A 106 2.26 20.83 3.79
CA LEU A 106 3.60 20.31 3.93
C LEU A 106 4.48 20.61 2.68
N PRO A 107 5.79 20.78 2.86
CA PRO A 107 6.73 20.85 1.75
C PRO A 107 6.69 19.57 0.88
N ASN A 108 6.86 19.73 -0.44
CA ASN A 108 6.84 18.60 -1.37
C ASN A 108 7.83 17.48 -0.98
N ALA A 109 9.00 17.84 -0.49
CA ALA A 109 9.99 16.87 -0.03
C ALA A 109 9.50 16.04 1.16
N ALA A 110 8.72 16.62 2.08
CA ALA A 110 8.11 15.89 3.20
C ALA A 110 7.02 14.94 2.72
N ILE A 111 6.12 15.40 1.82
CA ILE A 111 5.09 14.56 1.22
C ILE A 111 5.69 13.32 0.56
N ASN A 112 6.75 13.50 -0.25
CA ASN A 112 7.39 12.37 -0.93
C ASN A 112 7.97 11.36 0.05
N LYS A 113 8.60 11.82 1.14
CA LYS A 113 9.14 10.93 2.18
C LYS A 113 8.06 10.21 2.98
N ILE A 114 6.93 10.87 3.25
CA ILE A 114 5.74 10.26 3.88
C ILE A 114 5.22 9.12 3.01
N ILE A 115 5.04 9.37 1.71
CA ILE A 115 4.60 8.34 0.75
C ILE A 115 5.61 7.19 0.69
N GLU A 116 6.90 7.49 0.56
CA GLU A 116 7.96 6.48 0.53
C GLU A 116 7.96 5.63 1.80
N ALA A 117 7.89 6.25 3.00
CA ALA A 117 7.91 5.53 4.27
C ALA A 117 6.74 4.55 4.40
N PHE A 118 5.51 4.98 4.07
CA PHE A 118 4.33 4.14 4.12
C PHE A 118 4.40 2.99 3.11
N CYS A 119 4.60 3.32 1.83
CA CYS A 119 4.56 2.34 0.75
C CYS A 119 5.72 1.34 0.82
N ASP A 120 6.93 1.78 1.17
CA ASP A 120 8.07 0.88 1.35
C ASP A 120 7.85 -0.09 2.51
N TYR A 121 7.15 0.34 3.58
CA TYR A 121 6.80 -0.58 4.65
C TYR A 121 5.81 -1.66 4.19
N LEU A 122 4.78 -1.30 3.39
CA LEU A 122 3.86 -2.27 2.80
C LEU A 122 4.61 -3.27 1.89
N GLU A 123 5.45 -2.77 0.99
CA GLU A 123 6.17 -3.62 0.03
C GLU A 123 7.21 -4.51 0.70
N SER A 124 7.90 -4.04 1.76
CA SER A 124 8.85 -4.86 2.53
C SER A 124 8.16 -6.03 3.23
N ASN A 125 6.85 -5.90 3.50
CA ASN A 125 5.99 -6.95 4.05
C ASN A 125 5.29 -7.81 2.97
N GLY A 126 5.66 -7.67 1.70
CA GLY A 126 5.14 -8.51 0.62
C GLY A 126 3.80 -8.06 0.03
N TYR A 127 3.41 -6.82 0.25
CA TYR A 127 2.20 -6.24 -0.36
C TYR A 127 2.53 -5.38 -1.58
N TYR A 128 1.57 -5.20 -2.44
CA TYR A 128 1.66 -4.30 -3.60
C TYR A 128 1.07 -2.94 -3.20
N ALA A 129 1.91 -1.95 -3.08
CA ALA A 129 1.51 -0.61 -2.67
C ALA A 129 1.00 0.22 -3.86
N ALA A 130 -0.02 1.04 -3.62
CA ALA A 130 -0.46 2.12 -4.48
C ALA A 130 -0.61 3.41 -3.67
N VAL A 131 -0.63 4.55 -4.35
CA VAL A 131 -0.89 5.86 -3.75
C VAL A 131 -2.16 6.42 -4.36
N TYR A 132 -3.13 6.78 -3.50
CA TYR A 132 -4.33 7.48 -3.92
C TYR A 132 -4.25 8.95 -3.52
N SER A 133 -4.64 9.82 -4.43
CA SER A 133 -4.92 11.24 -4.19
C SER A 133 -5.58 11.87 -5.41
N TYR A 134 -5.92 13.15 -5.30
CA TYR A 134 -6.41 13.96 -6.43
C TYR A 134 -5.33 14.27 -7.45
N ALA A 135 -5.71 14.38 -8.73
CA ALA A 135 -4.80 14.70 -9.82
C ALA A 135 -3.99 15.99 -9.57
N ASN A 136 -4.61 16.99 -8.95
CA ASN A 136 -3.94 18.24 -8.61
C ASN A 136 -2.87 18.08 -7.52
N PHE A 137 -3.13 17.21 -6.52
CA PHE A 137 -2.14 16.88 -5.49
C PHE A 137 -0.93 16.19 -6.12
N PHE A 138 -1.14 15.18 -6.96
CA PHE A 138 -0.05 14.53 -7.69
C PHE A 138 0.78 15.48 -8.54
N LYS A 139 0.14 16.45 -9.22
CA LYS A 139 0.85 17.44 -10.03
C LYS A 139 1.72 18.40 -9.21
N ARG A 140 1.20 18.82 -8.06
CA ARG A 140 1.81 19.91 -7.29
C ARG A 140 2.77 19.42 -6.20
N LYS A 141 2.51 18.25 -5.61
CA LYS A 141 3.17 17.78 -4.39
C LYS A 141 4.06 16.56 -4.60
N VAL A 142 3.71 15.69 -5.54
CA VAL A 142 4.38 14.39 -5.68
C VAL A 142 5.39 14.41 -6.83
N SER A 143 6.63 14.06 -6.53
CA SER A 143 7.73 14.00 -7.50
C SER A 143 7.53 12.89 -8.54
N ASP A 144 8.15 13.06 -9.71
CA ASP A 144 8.11 12.02 -10.75
C ASP A 144 8.78 10.72 -10.29
N SER A 145 9.81 10.80 -9.44
CA SER A 145 10.45 9.61 -8.87
C SER A 145 9.48 8.77 -8.06
N VAL A 146 8.64 9.38 -7.23
CA VAL A 146 7.61 8.70 -6.43
C VAL A 146 6.48 8.17 -7.32
N LYS A 147 5.98 8.99 -8.27
CA LYS A 147 4.94 8.57 -9.23
C LYS A 147 5.37 7.41 -10.13
N ASN A 148 6.67 7.29 -10.44
CA ASN A 148 7.21 6.19 -11.24
C ASN A 148 7.58 4.96 -10.38
N ARG A 149 7.74 5.13 -9.07
CA ARG A 149 8.13 4.06 -8.13
C ARG A 149 6.92 3.25 -7.67
N TYR A 150 5.82 3.91 -7.37
CA TYR A 150 4.59 3.26 -6.88
C TYR A 150 3.48 3.33 -7.91
N ASP A 151 2.49 2.47 -7.75
CA ASP A 151 1.29 2.53 -8.57
C ASP A 151 0.41 3.70 -8.14
N ILE A 152 -0.29 4.29 -9.08
CA ILE A 152 -1.12 5.48 -8.84
C ILE A 152 -2.60 5.14 -9.04
N TRP A 153 -3.40 5.45 -8.03
CA TRP A 153 -4.84 5.52 -8.09
C TRP A 153 -5.24 6.99 -7.99
N VAL A 154 -5.65 7.56 -9.11
CA VAL A 154 -5.91 9.00 -9.22
C VAL A 154 -7.41 9.31 -9.16
N ALA A 155 -7.80 10.29 -8.33
CA ALA A 155 -9.12 10.91 -8.41
C ALA A 155 -9.09 12.12 -9.34
N HIS A 156 -9.96 12.12 -10.36
CA HIS A 156 -10.15 13.26 -11.25
C HIS A 156 -11.54 13.17 -11.88
N PHE A 157 -12.44 14.02 -11.43
CA PHE A 157 -13.87 13.98 -11.80
C PHE A 157 -14.17 14.90 -12.98
N ASP A 158 -15.25 14.58 -13.68
CA ASP A 158 -15.82 15.40 -14.76
C ASP A 158 -14.83 15.72 -15.91
N VAL A 159 -13.94 14.79 -16.20
CA VAL A 159 -12.93 14.88 -17.27
C VAL A 159 -12.95 13.64 -18.17
N ALA A 160 -12.52 13.78 -19.41
CA ALA A 160 -12.42 12.65 -20.34
C ALA A 160 -11.27 11.67 -19.97
N LYS A 161 -10.23 12.18 -19.30
CA LYS A 161 -9.08 11.40 -18.80
C LYS A 161 -8.37 12.17 -17.67
N PRO A 162 -7.67 11.47 -16.76
CA PRO A 162 -6.85 12.13 -15.75
C PRO A 162 -5.79 13.04 -16.35
N ALA A 163 -5.50 14.13 -15.64
CA ALA A 163 -4.49 15.10 -16.06
C ALA A 163 -3.05 14.72 -15.65
N ILE A 164 -2.84 13.47 -15.26
CA ILE A 164 -1.52 12.86 -15.00
C ILE A 164 -1.36 11.62 -15.85
N SER A 165 -0.12 11.18 -16.05
CA SER A 165 0.22 9.91 -16.71
C SER A 165 0.60 8.84 -15.68
N ASN A 166 0.79 7.61 -16.15
CA ASN A 166 1.29 6.46 -15.36
C ASN A 166 0.39 6.06 -14.18
N TYR A 167 -0.94 6.21 -14.30
CA TYR A 167 -1.86 5.68 -13.30
C TYR A 167 -2.32 4.26 -13.67
N GLY A 168 -2.55 3.44 -12.65
CA GLY A 168 -3.11 2.10 -12.79
C GLY A 168 -4.62 2.08 -12.54
N MET A 169 -5.12 2.98 -11.69
CA MET A 169 -6.54 3.16 -11.40
C MET A 169 -6.96 4.62 -11.50
N TRP A 170 -8.22 4.85 -11.86
CA TRP A 170 -8.84 6.16 -11.93
C TRP A 170 -10.21 6.14 -11.27
N GLN A 171 -10.37 6.92 -10.20
CA GLN A 171 -11.65 7.27 -9.61
C GLN A 171 -12.23 8.43 -10.43
N TYR A 172 -13.25 8.14 -11.23
CA TYR A 172 -13.76 9.08 -12.22
C TYR A 172 -14.98 9.86 -11.78
N THR A 173 -15.65 9.44 -10.70
CA THR A 173 -16.77 10.15 -10.08
C THR A 173 -16.95 9.75 -8.63
N SER A 174 -17.39 10.69 -7.80
CA SER A 174 -17.84 10.46 -6.42
C SER A 174 -19.39 10.48 -6.29
N LYS A 175 -20.09 10.47 -7.43
CA LYS A 175 -21.55 10.59 -7.49
C LYS A 175 -22.19 9.43 -8.24
N GLY A 176 -21.52 8.28 -8.25
CA GLY A 176 -21.99 7.09 -8.95
C GLY A 176 -23.27 6.53 -8.31
N THR A 177 -24.19 6.09 -9.16
CA THR A 177 -25.36 5.31 -8.74
C THR A 177 -25.15 3.87 -9.18
N VAL A 178 -25.03 2.96 -8.21
CA VAL A 178 -24.74 1.54 -8.44
C VAL A 178 -25.82 0.70 -7.76
N ASN A 179 -26.52 -0.12 -8.50
CA ASN A 179 -27.55 -0.99 -7.92
C ASN A 179 -26.91 -1.94 -6.89
N GLY A 180 -27.45 -1.97 -5.70
CA GLY A 180 -26.88 -2.70 -4.57
C GLY A 180 -26.13 -1.82 -3.56
N VAL A 181 -25.89 -0.54 -3.88
CA VAL A 181 -25.40 0.49 -2.97
C VAL A 181 -26.54 1.47 -2.69
N SER A 182 -26.83 1.74 -1.42
CA SER A 182 -28.00 2.53 -1.02
C SER A 182 -27.85 4.03 -1.28
N ASP A 183 -26.63 4.52 -1.36
CA ASP A 183 -26.30 5.93 -1.60
C ASP A 183 -25.28 6.07 -2.75
N ARG A 184 -24.85 7.29 -3.03
CA ARG A 184 -23.80 7.57 -3.99
C ARG A 184 -22.50 6.91 -3.56
N CYS A 185 -21.75 6.44 -4.55
CA CYS A 185 -20.44 5.86 -4.29
C CYS A 185 -19.42 6.29 -5.34
N ASP A 186 -18.18 6.18 -4.98
CA ASP A 186 -17.05 6.42 -5.84
C ASP A 186 -16.91 5.30 -6.85
N CYS A 187 -16.79 5.66 -8.14
CA CYS A 187 -16.66 4.68 -9.21
C CYS A 187 -15.28 4.78 -9.88
N ASN A 188 -14.76 3.61 -10.23
CA ASN A 188 -13.37 3.44 -10.63
C ASN A 188 -13.23 2.66 -11.93
N TYR A 189 -12.16 2.99 -12.66
CA TYR A 189 -11.60 2.14 -13.70
C TYR A 189 -10.21 1.65 -13.31
N ALA A 190 -9.92 0.38 -13.56
CA ALA A 190 -8.57 -0.17 -13.47
C ALA A 190 -8.07 -0.52 -14.87
N TYR A 191 -6.83 -0.13 -15.16
CA TYR A 191 -6.17 -0.27 -16.47
C TYR A 191 -5.08 -1.33 -16.47
N LYS A 192 -4.81 -1.95 -15.31
CA LYS A 192 -3.88 -3.05 -15.12
C LYS A 192 -4.63 -4.31 -14.71
N ASP A 193 -4.14 -5.46 -15.13
CA ASP A 193 -4.61 -6.76 -14.61
C ASP A 193 -3.97 -7.03 -13.25
N TYR A 194 -4.52 -6.40 -12.20
CA TYR A 194 -4.01 -6.55 -10.84
C TYR A 194 -4.06 -8.00 -10.35
N PRO A 195 -5.14 -8.77 -10.56
CA PRO A 195 -5.16 -10.19 -10.18
C PRO A 195 -4.01 -11.00 -10.77
N ALA A 196 -3.70 -10.79 -12.05
CA ALA A 196 -2.56 -11.46 -12.70
C ALA A 196 -1.22 -10.98 -12.14
N ILE A 197 -1.08 -9.67 -11.86
CA ILE A 197 0.13 -9.10 -11.24
C ILE A 197 0.36 -9.71 -9.85
N MET A 198 -0.66 -9.72 -8.99
CA MET A 198 -0.57 -10.26 -7.62
C MET A 198 -0.20 -11.74 -7.64
N LYS A 199 -0.87 -12.52 -8.49
CA LYS A 199 -0.59 -13.95 -8.66
C LYS A 199 0.83 -14.20 -9.17
N LYS A 200 1.26 -13.49 -10.22
CA LYS A 200 2.60 -13.65 -10.83
C LYS A 200 3.73 -13.26 -9.87
N LYS A 201 3.54 -12.18 -9.11
CA LYS A 201 4.54 -11.66 -8.16
C LYS A 201 4.40 -12.26 -6.76
N CYS A 202 3.42 -13.10 -6.52
CA CYS A 202 3.11 -13.71 -5.22
C CYS A 202 2.99 -12.67 -4.09
N LEU A 203 2.22 -11.62 -4.32
CA LEU A 203 1.99 -10.52 -3.39
C LEU A 203 0.61 -10.61 -2.74
N ASN A 204 0.37 -9.81 -1.72
CA ASN A 204 -0.93 -9.68 -1.05
C ASN A 204 -1.49 -11.01 -0.52
N LEU A 205 -0.62 -11.84 0.07
CA LEU A 205 -0.92 -13.16 0.61
C LEU A 205 -1.41 -14.17 -0.44
N TYR A 206 -1.05 -14.02 -1.70
CA TYR A 206 -1.23 -15.08 -2.69
C TYR A 206 -0.34 -16.28 -2.35
N PRO A 207 -0.89 -17.51 -2.25
CA PRO A 207 -0.11 -18.70 -1.97
C PRO A 207 0.85 -19.04 -3.12
N SER A 208 1.94 -19.69 -2.79
CA SER A 208 3.01 -20.26 -3.63
C SER A 208 4.07 -19.25 -4.12
N ASN A 209 5.33 -19.58 -3.94
CA ASN A 209 6.55 -18.88 -4.36
C ASN A 209 6.78 -17.46 -3.80
N ALA A 210 5.81 -16.88 -3.09
CA ALA A 210 6.05 -15.67 -2.33
C ALA A 210 7.10 -15.93 -1.26
N LYS A 211 7.98 -14.95 -1.05
CA LYS A 211 8.91 -15.00 0.07
C LYS A 211 8.10 -15.03 1.36
N ASN A 212 8.08 -16.17 2.02
CA ASN A 212 7.47 -16.27 3.34
C ASN A 212 8.38 -15.58 4.36
N LEU A 213 8.05 -14.35 4.72
CA LEU A 213 8.85 -13.54 5.64
C LEU A 213 8.90 -14.14 7.05
N ASP A 214 7.89 -14.93 7.43
CA ASP A 214 7.87 -15.61 8.74
C ASP A 214 8.90 -16.75 8.81
N THR A 215 9.17 -17.41 7.69
CA THR A 215 10.04 -18.60 7.65
C THR A 215 11.38 -18.37 6.92
N THR A 216 11.40 -17.59 5.86
CA THR A 216 12.59 -17.46 5.00
C THR A 216 13.22 -16.08 4.98
N GLY A 217 12.45 -15.01 5.05
CA GLY A 217 12.94 -13.61 4.96
C GLY A 217 13.69 -13.26 3.67
N TYR A 218 14.13 -12.02 3.54
CA TYR A 218 15.02 -11.57 2.48
C TYR A 218 16.48 -11.85 2.87
N LYS A 219 17.29 -12.36 1.93
CA LYS A 219 18.70 -12.70 2.13
C LYS A 219 19.52 -12.37 0.88
N LYS A 220 20.84 -12.41 1.01
CA LYS A 220 21.77 -12.17 -0.10
C LYS A 220 21.42 -12.99 -1.34
N GLY A 221 21.33 -12.29 -2.47
CA GLY A 221 20.93 -12.84 -3.78
C GLY A 221 19.47 -12.61 -4.14
N ASP A 222 18.60 -12.28 -3.19
CA ASP A 222 17.20 -11.94 -3.48
C ASP A 222 17.07 -10.62 -4.23
N LYS A 223 16.00 -10.50 -5.02
CA LYS A 223 15.72 -9.34 -5.88
C LYS A 223 14.23 -8.98 -5.86
N GLY A 224 13.94 -7.74 -6.23
CA GLY A 224 12.59 -7.25 -6.45
C GLY A 224 12.16 -6.12 -5.51
N ASN A 225 10.91 -5.65 -5.67
CA ASN A 225 10.41 -4.47 -4.98
C ASN A 225 10.49 -4.57 -3.46
N GLY A 226 10.22 -5.73 -2.87
CA GLY A 226 10.35 -5.93 -1.43
C GLY A 226 11.78 -5.75 -0.90
N VAL A 227 12.79 -6.16 -1.69
CA VAL A 227 14.21 -5.91 -1.36
C VAL A 227 14.54 -4.43 -1.49
N LEU A 228 14.06 -3.77 -2.56
CA LEU A 228 14.25 -2.33 -2.74
C LEU A 228 13.61 -1.54 -1.59
N ALA A 229 12.37 -1.87 -1.23
CA ALA A 229 11.66 -1.26 -0.10
C ALA A 229 12.41 -1.46 1.24
N LEU A 230 12.88 -2.68 1.52
CA LEU A 230 13.72 -2.96 2.68
C LEU A 230 14.97 -2.06 2.71
N LYS A 231 15.63 -1.88 1.55
CA LYS A 231 16.81 -1.01 1.47
C LYS A 231 16.49 0.45 1.77
N TYR A 232 15.34 0.98 1.35
CA TYR A 232 14.91 2.32 1.74
C TYR A 232 14.69 2.44 3.23
N LEU A 233 14.03 1.46 3.88
CA LEU A 233 13.90 1.42 5.34
C LEU A 233 15.27 1.36 6.03
N LEU A 234 16.22 0.59 5.51
CA LEU A 234 17.59 0.56 6.03
C LEU A 234 18.31 1.91 5.84
N MET A 235 18.05 2.63 4.75
CA MET A 235 18.59 3.99 4.58
C MET A 235 18.00 4.98 5.60
N LEU A 236 16.74 4.84 5.98
CA LEU A 236 16.15 5.60 7.10
C LEU A 236 16.81 5.20 8.42
N ALA A 237 17.01 3.92 8.68
CA ALA A 237 17.70 3.41 9.87
C ALA A 237 19.14 3.96 9.97
N LYS A 238 19.83 4.13 8.86
CA LYS A 238 21.13 4.79 8.83
C LYS A 238 21.05 6.24 9.32
N LYS A 239 20.04 7.00 8.91
CA LYS A 239 19.83 8.40 9.40
C LYS A 239 19.62 8.45 10.90
N LYS A 240 19.03 7.40 11.49
CA LYS A 240 18.88 7.21 12.95
C LYS A 240 20.10 6.52 13.61
N SER A 241 21.22 6.43 12.91
CA SER A 241 22.49 5.86 13.42
C SER A 241 22.42 4.38 13.83
N MET A 242 21.42 3.63 13.37
CA MET A 242 21.29 2.21 13.68
C MET A 242 22.35 1.35 12.97
N HIS A 243 22.93 1.85 11.88
CA HIS A 243 24.11 1.30 11.18
C HIS A 243 24.79 2.41 10.36
N ASN A 244 26.00 2.16 9.86
CA ASN A 244 26.79 3.12 9.08
C ASN A 244 26.97 2.76 7.61
N ILE A 245 26.33 1.70 7.10
CA ILE A 245 26.52 1.18 5.76
C ILE A 245 25.83 2.08 4.73
N ASN A 246 26.53 2.43 3.66
CA ASN A 246 25.93 3.04 2.47
C ASN A 246 25.31 1.95 1.61
N LEU A 247 24.06 2.17 1.21
CA LEU A 247 23.31 1.26 0.34
C LEU A 247 23.01 1.95 -0.99
N ASP A 248 23.05 1.19 -2.05
CA ASP A 248 22.57 1.61 -3.37
C ASP A 248 21.04 1.49 -3.47
N LYS A 249 20.46 2.18 -4.46
CA LYS A 249 19.01 2.21 -4.68
C LYS A 249 18.59 1.21 -5.77
N ASN A 250 19.13 -0.01 -5.75
CA ASN A 250 18.70 -1.09 -6.62
C ASN A 250 17.90 -2.14 -5.85
N ASP A 251 17.22 -3.03 -6.56
CA ASP A 251 16.36 -4.08 -6.02
C ASP A 251 17.08 -5.38 -5.63
N ILE A 252 18.44 -5.35 -5.51
CA ILE A 252 19.26 -6.53 -5.23
C ILE A 252 19.71 -6.51 -3.76
N PHE A 253 19.46 -7.61 -3.03
CA PHE A 253 20.00 -7.82 -1.68
C PHE A 253 21.47 -8.23 -1.80
N GLY A 254 22.35 -7.25 -1.78
CA GLY A 254 23.80 -7.43 -1.89
C GLY A 254 24.51 -7.61 -0.56
N ALA A 255 25.85 -7.65 -0.59
CA ALA A 255 26.68 -7.73 0.61
C ALA A 255 26.51 -6.52 1.54
N GLY A 256 26.32 -5.31 0.98
CA GLY A 256 26.05 -4.09 1.76
C GLY A 256 24.73 -4.20 2.57
N THR A 257 23.67 -4.69 1.92
CA THR A 257 22.38 -4.92 2.57
C THR A 257 22.50 -5.94 3.69
N GLN A 258 23.21 -7.06 3.45
CA GLN A 258 23.46 -8.07 4.47
C GLN A 258 24.24 -7.50 5.68
N LYS A 259 25.26 -6.68 5.43
CA LYS A 259 26.00 -6.01 6.52
C LYS A 259 25.12 -5.07 7.33
N ALA A 260 24.26 -4.27 6.69
CA ALA A 260 23.34 -3.37 7.37
C ALA A 260 22.35 -4.15 8.26
N VAL A 261 21.75 -5.22 7.74
CA VAL A 261 20.89 -6.13 8.51
C VAL A 261 21.63 -6.71 9.71
N ASN A 262 22.83 -7.25 9.52
CA ASN A 262 23.61 -7.84 10.59
C ASN A 262 24.02 -6.83 11.67
N ASN A 263 24.32 -5.59 11.29
CA ASN A 263 24.65 -4.55 12.27
C ASN A 263 23.46 -4.24 13.18
N ILE A 264 22.25 -4.12 12.61
CA ILE A 264 21.03 -3.89 13.38
C ILE A 264 20.74 -5.10 14.28
N LEU A 265 20.81 -6.33 13.74
CA LEU A 265 20.64 -7.56 14.53
C LEU A 265 21.61 -7.61 15.72
N LYS A 266 22.90 -7.33 15.49
CA LYS A 266 23.92 -7.29 16.53
C LYS A 266 23.61 -6.28 17.62
N ASN A 267 23.23 -5.06 17.23
CA ASN A 267 22.95 -3.97 18.18
C ASN A 267 21.74 -4.28 19.08
N HIS A 268 20.87 -5.21 18.65
CA HIS A 268 19.72 -5.68 19.41
C HIS A 268 19.91 -7.08 20.03
N GLY A 269 21.14 -7.58 20.07
CA GLY A 269 21.47 -8.86 20.72
C GLY A 269 21.04 -10.12 19.93
N TYR A 270 20.68 -9.98 18.65
CA TYR A 270 20.30 -11.11 17.81
C TYR A 270 21.47 -11.69 17.02
N SER A 271 21.35 -12.96 16.63
CA SER A 271 22.31 -13.65 15.74
C SER A 271 22.40 -12.96 14.38
N GLN A 272 23.62 -12.75 13.90
CA GLN A 272 23.92 -12.11 12.62
C GLN A 272 23.77 -13.12 11.45
N ASN A 273 22.56 -13.59 11.21
CA ASN A 273 22.26 -14.58 10.17
C ASN A 273 22.10 -13.98 8.76
N GLY A 274 22.19 -12.66 8.64
CA GLY A 274 22.10 -11.95 7.35
C GLY A 274 20.75 -11.98 6.67
N THR A 275 19.68 -12.29 7.43
CA THR A 275 18.32 -12.48 6.90
C THR A 275 17.37 -11.45 7.52
N ALA A 276 16.61 -10.76 6.66
CA ALA A 276 15.55 -9.86 7.05
C ALA A 276 14.18 -10.56 6.94
N GLY A 277 13.81 -11.30 7.97
CA GLY A 277 12.50 -11.92 8.11
C GLY A 277 11.47 -10.97 8.72
N LYS A 278 10.24 -11.46 8.93
CA LYS A 278 9.14 -10.66 9.49
C LYS A 278 9.53 -9.96 10.80
N LYS A 279 10.13 -10.70 11.75
CA LYS A 279 10.58 -10.15 13.04
C LYS A 279 11.61 -9.02 12.88
N PHE A 280 12.52 -9.13 11.90
CA PHE A 280 13.47 -8.06 11.62
C PHE A 280 12.79 -6.82 11.05
N ILE A 281 11.83 -7.00 10.12
CA ILE A 281 11.09 -5.89 9.52
C ILE A 281 10.22 -5.18 10.58
N ASP A 282 9.61 -5.94 11.48
CA ASP A 282 8.84 -5.40 12.59
C ASP A 282 9.72 -4.64 13.59
N LEU A 283 10.90 -5.20 13.93
CA LEU A 283 11.90 -4.51 14.74
C LEU A 283 12.32 -3.19 14.09
N LEU A 284 12.69 -3.23 12.81
CA LEU A 284 13.10 -2.06 12.05
C LEU A 284 12.00 -1.00 12.03
N GLY A 285 10.75 -1.39 11.77
CA GLY A 285 9.61 -0.48 11.79
C GLY A 285 9.35 0.13 13.17
N ASN A 286 9.60 -0.60 14.28
CA ASN A 286 9.48 -0.07 15.63
C ASN A 286 10.55 0.97 15.95
N GLU A 287 11.81 0.71 15.56
CA GLU A 287 12.93 1.60 15.79
C GLU A 287 12.88 2.87 14.92
N LEU A 288 12.17 2.83 13.80
CA LEU A 288 12.01 3.97 12.91
C LEU A 288 10.88 4.91 13.36
N LEU A 289 9.99 4.47 14.24
CA LEU A 289 9.00 5.32 14.90
C LEU A 289 9.65 6.15 16.01
#